data_3429cd29788498b08c0d587c15295b11
#
_entry.id   3429cd29788498b08c0d587c15295b11
#
_cell.length_a   1.000
_cell.length_b   1.000
_cell.length_c   1.000
_cell.angle_alpha   90.00
_cell.angle_beta   90.00
_cell.angle_gamma   90.00
#
_symmetry.space_group_name_H-M   'P 1'
#
loop_
_entity.id
_entity.type
_entity.pdbx_description
1 polymer ?
#
loop_
_entity_poly.entity_id
_entity_poly.type
_entity_poly.pdbx_seq_one_letter_code
_entity_poly.pdbx_strand_id
1 'polypeptide(L)'
;KLTRINDILEEGNERLSKSNSELYQINRELTTGIKIMREGSIAFQAGETLASGVIKGKSSLDDIHTDLARLLEMARYTVSRKLGGDISDQNKDVWIYQPEFDEAAKYISTHEGEYVVRIVAAGNLIQGEAVATNLKIFQNKTVYTDGQLITDQNITFNPDSTAELQSVLTSFLSKVNHQAKEDGMV
;
A
#
# COMPACT_ATOMS: atom_id res chain seq x y z
N LYS A 1 54.86 -26.80 5.71
CA LYS A 1 54.51 -25.55 4.96
C LYS A 1 53.46 -25.82 3.90
N LEU A 2 53.62 -26.88 3.08
CA LEU A 2 52.63 -27.28 2.05
C LEU A 2 51.29 -27.73 2.67
N THR A 3 51.29 -28.49 3.77
CA THR A 3 50.09 -28.93 4.46
C THR A 3 49.21 -27.75 4.91
N ARG A 4 49.81 -26.74 5.53
CA ARG A 4 49.10 -25.54 5.97
C ARG A 4 48.51 -24.71 4.82
N ILE A 5 49.16 -24.75 3.67
CA ILE A 5 48.66 -24.08 2.46
C ILE A 5 47.43 -24.85 1.91
N ASN A 6 47.53 -26.20 1.91
CA ASN A 6 46.40 -27.02 1.49
C ASN A 6 45.19 -26.87 2.41
N ASP A 7 45.38 -26.82 3.73
CA ASP A 7 44.31 -26.60 4.69
C ASP A 7 43.58 -25.25 4.44
N ILE A 8 44.37 -24.19 4.18
CA ILE A 8 43.81 -22.85 3.86
C ILE A 8 43.05 -22.84 2.53
N LEU A 9 43.55 -23.57 1.52
CA LEU A 9 42.89 -23.72 0.24
C LEU A 9 41.61 -24.53 0.33
N GLU A 10 41.60 -25.59 1.14
CA GLU A 10 40.41 -26.41 1.41
C GLU A 10 39.32 -25.58 2.10
N GLU A 11 39.65 -24.88 3.19
CA GLU A 11 38.73 -23.93 3.85
C GLU A 11 38.21 -22.84 2.90
N GLY A 12 39.08 -22.28 2.04
CA GLY A 12 38.70 -21.28 1.04
C GLY A 12 37.73 -21.84 0.01
N ASN A 13 37.98 -23.06 -0.47
CA ASN A 13 37.10 -23.76 -1.42
C ASN A 13 35.71 -24.08 -0.81
N GLU A 14 35.68 -24.53 0.45
CA GLU A 14 34.40 -24.77 1.14
C GLU A 14 33.59 -23.50 1.30
N ARG A 15 34.22 -22.39 1.72
CA ARG A 15 33.55 -21.08 1.81
C ARG A 15 33.02 -20.58 0.47
N LEU A 16 33.83 -20.71 -0.59
CA LEU A 16 33.43 -20.35 -1.95
C LEU A 16 32.27 -21.23 -2.45
N SER A 17 32.31 -22.54 -2.18
CA SER A 17 31.24 -23.46 -2.54
C SER A 17 29.93 -23.10 -1.84
N LYS A 18 29.99 -22.77 -0.54
CA LYS A 18 28.83 -22.34 0.23
C LYS A 18 28.27 -21.01 -0.29
N SER A 19 29.14 -20.03 -0.49
CA SER A 19 28.73 -18.70 -1.03
C SER A 19 28.13 -18.82 -2.43
N ASN A 20 28.69 -19.66 -3.30
CA ASN A 20 28.12 -19.94 -4.62
C ASN A 20 26.72 -20.57 -4.51
N SER A 21 26.53 -21.53 -3.60
CA SER A 21 25.22 -22.15 -3.40
C SER A 21 24.18 -21.15 -2.93
N GLU A 22 24.54 -20.27 -1.99
CA GLU A 22 23.68 -19.18 -1.52
C GLU A 22 23.33 -18.19 -2.64
N LEU A 23 24.33 -17.79 -3.45
CA LEU A 23 24.12 -16.92 -4.62
C LEU A 23 23.21 -17.57 -5.67
N TYR A 24 23.34 -18.85 -5.93
CA TYR A 24 22.44 -19.58 -6.85
C TYR A 24 21.01 -19.61 -6.32
N GLN A 25 20.82 -19.81 -5.02
CA GLN A 25 19.50 -19.78 -4.41
C GLN A 25 18.86 -18.38 -4.53
N ILE A 26 19.58 -17.33 -4.14
CA ILE A 26 19.12 -15.94 -4.26
C ILE A 26 18.79 -15.59 -5.73
N ASN A 27 19.61 -16.00 -6.68
CA ASN A 27 19.38 -15.77 -8.10
C ASN A 27 18.12 -16.46 -8.62
N ARG A 28 17.85 -17.70 -8.14
CA ARG A 28 16.61 -18.41 -8.47
C ARG A 28 15.39 -17.70 -7.90
N GLU A 29 15.46 -17.25 -6.66
CA GLU A 29 14.38 -16.51 -5.99
C GLU A 29 14.10 -15.18 -6.70
N LEU A 30 15.14 -14.41 -7.03
CA LEU A 30 15.03 -13.16 -7.80
C LEU A 30 14.44 -13.42 -9.21
N THR A 31 14.91 -14.45 -9.91
CA THR A 31 14.41 -14.78 -11.26
C THR A 31 12.94 -15.19 -11.20
N THR A 32 12.55 -15.95 -10.18
CA THR A 32 11.16 -16.34 -9.95
C THR A 32 10.30 -15.11 -9.61
N GLY A 33 10.79 -14.24 -8.73
CA GLY A 33 10.13 -12.98 -8.39
C GLY A 33 9.92 -12.07 -9.61
N ILE A 34 10.95 -11.89 -10.44
CA ILE A 34 10.85 -11.13 -11.70
C ILE A 34 9.84 -11.76 -12.66
N LYS A 35 9.81 -13.09 -12.76
CA LYS A 35 8.84 -13.80 -13.59
C LYS A 35 7.40 -13.58 -13.11
N ILE A 36 7.16 -13.70 -11.81
CA ILE A 36 5.87 -13.42 -11.17
C ILE A 36 5.48 -11.95 -11.39
N MET A 37 6.41 -11.00 -11.24
CA MET A 37 6.18 -9.57 -11.52
C MET A 37 5.79 -9.30 -12.97
N ARG A 38 6.32 -10.04 -13.92
CA ARG A 38 6.03 -9.87 -15.36
C ARG A 38 4.78 -10.59 -15.82
N GLU A 39 4.44 -11.71 -15.20
CA GLU A 39 3.33 -12.59 -15.57
C GLU A 39 2.17 -12.51 -14.57
N GLY A 40 2.43 -12.05 -13.33
CA GLY A 40 1.44 -11.92 -12.28
C GLY A 40 0.55 -10.69 -12.47
N SER A 41 -0.74 -10.86 -12.29
CA SER A 41 -1.65 -9.72 -12.19
C SER A 41 -1.37 -8.97 -10.89
N ILE A 42 -1.13 -7.66 -10.98
CA ILE A 42 -1.05 -6.78 -9.81
C ILE A 42 -2.41 -6.83 -9.11
N ALA A 43 -2.42 -7.36 -7.90
CA ALA A 43 -3.63 -7.43 -7.10
C ALA A 43 -3.97 -6.07 -6.46
N PHE A 44 -2.95 -5.35 -5.97
CA PHE A 44 -3.09 -4.00 -5.43
C PHE A 44 -1.97 -3.12 -5.96
N GLN A 45 -2.30 -1.88 -6.27
CA GLN A 45 -1.30 -0.89 -6.67
C GLN A 45 -0.73 -0.17 -5.44
N ALA A 46 0.53 0.29 -5.54
CA ALA A 46 1.14 1.13 -4.53
C ALA A 46 0.24 2.34 -4.20
N GLY A 47 -0.04 2.55 -2.91
CA GLY A 47 -0.92 3.62 -2.44
C GLY A 47 -2.43 3.34 -2.57
N GLU A 48 -2.84 2.17 -3.10
CA GLU A 48 -4.25 1.77 -3.12
C GLU A 48 -4.79 1.64 -1.70
N THR A 49 -5.95 2.25 -1.43
CA THR A 49 -6.57 2.24 -0.09
C THR A 49 -7.24 0.89 0.16
N LEU A 50 -6.81 0.20 1.22
CA LEU A 50 -7.36 -1.09 1.65
C LEU A 50 -8.48 -0.91 2.67
N ALA A 51 -8.34 0.05 3.58
CA ALA A 51 -9.37 0.46 4.52
C ALA A 51 -9.24 1.96 4.82
N SER A 52 -10.34 2.59 5.18
CA SER A 52 -10.40 3.98 5.61
C SER A 52 -11.45 4.15 6.69
N GLY A 53 -11.19 5.02 7.64
CA GLY A 53 -12.14 5.37 8.70
C GLY A 53 -11.81 6.70 9.34
N VAL A 54 -12.76 7.21 10.10
CA VAL A 54 -12.59 8.45 10.88
C VAL A 54 -12.38 8.08 12.34
N ILE A 55 -11.30 8.61 12.93
CA ILE A 55 -10.95 8.42 14.34
C ILE A 55 -10.99 9.78 15.01
N LYS A 56 -11.66 9.85 16.17
CA LYS A 56 -11.73 11.06 16.97
C LYS A 56 -10.43 11.26 17.73
N GLY A 57 -9.83 12.42 17.56
CA GLY A 57 -8.66 12.84 18.31
C GLY A 57 -8.94 13.10 19.77
N LYS A 58 -7.87 13.20 20.58
CA LYS A 58 -7.93 13.42 22.05
C LYS A 58 -8.75 12.37 22.81
N SER A 59 -8.95 11.19 22.20
CA SER A 59 -9.50 10.00 22.82
C SER A 59 -8.41 9.25 23.61
N SER A 60 -8.80 8.28 24.43
CA SER A 60 -7.82 7.45 25.13
C SER A 60 -6.94 6.68 24.15
N LEU A 61 -5.69 6.40 24.52
CA LEU A 61 -4.77 5.64 23.66
C LEU A 61 -5.34 4.25 23.33
N ASP A 62 -6.00 3.61 24.31
CA ASP A 62 -6.61 2.29 24.16
C ASP A 62 -7.79 2.31 23.20
N ASP A 63 -8.63 3.35 23.21
CA ASP A 63 -9.73 3.50 22.26
C ASP A 63 -9.20 3.66 20.83
N ILE A 64 -8.15 4.49 20.67
CA ILE A 64 -7.54 4.72 19.36
C ILE A 64 -6.88 3.44 18.84
N HIS A 65 -6.17 2.70 19.69
CA HIS A 65 -5.61 1.39 19.32
C HIS A 65 -6.72 0.42 18.86
N THR A 66 -7.86 0.43 19.56
CA THR A 66 -9.02 -0.39 19.19
C THR A 66 -9.57 0.01 17.82
N ASP A 67 -9.71 1.30 17.55
CA ASP A 67 -10.21 1.80 16.26
C ASP A 67 -9.22 1.52 15.12
N LEU A 68 -7.93 1.69 15.34
CA LEU A 68 -6.89 1.33 14.37
C LEU A 68 -6.85 -0.17 14.09
N ALA A 69 -6.99 -1.01 15.13
CA ALA A 69 -7.06 -2.46 14.98
C ALA A 69 -8.29 -2.88 14.17
N ARG A 70 -9.43 -2.21 14.37
CA ARG A 70 -10.65 -2.44 13.57
C ARG A 70 -10.42 -2.08 12.10
N LEU A 71 -9.73 -0.99 11.80
CA LEU A 71 -9.36 -0.62 10.44
C LEU A 71 -8.43 -1.66 9.81
N LEU A 72 -7.49 -2.21 10.58
CA LEU A 72 -6.60 -3.28 10.10
C LEU A 72 -7.39 -4.55 9.75
N GLU A 73 -8.39 -4.92 10.55
CA GLU A 73 -9.28 -6.04 10.23
C GLU A 73 -10.10 -5.77 8.96
N MET A 74 -10.57 -4.54 8.76
CA MET A 74 -11.25 -4.17 7.51
C MET A 74 -10.30 -4.27 6.29
N ALA A 75 -9.04 -3.87 6.44
CA ALA A 75 -8.03 -4.02 5.40
C ALA A 75 -7.78 -5.52 5.08
N ARG A 76 -7.65 -6.37 6.10
CA ARG A 76 -7.54 -7.83 5.93
C ARG A 76 -8.73 -8.41 5.17
N TYR A 77 -9.93 -8.01 5.53
CA TYR A 77 -11.14 -8.44 4.82
C TYR A 77 -11.13 -8.01 3.35
N THR A 78 -10.73 -6.76 3.06
CA THR A 78 -10.63 -6.24 1.68
C THR A 78 -9.62 -7.04 0.86
N VAL A 79 -8.46 -7.32 1.45
CA VAL A 79 -7.39 -8.12 0.83
C VAL A 79 -7.87 -9.54 0.55
N SER A 80 -8.43 -10.22 1.56
CA SER A 80 -8.93 -11.58 1.42
C SER A 80 -9.99 -11.68 0.32
N ARG A 81 -10.94 -10.74 0.28
CA ARG A 81 -11.99 -10.72 -0.74
C ARG A 81 -11.44 -10.53 -2.15
N LYS A 82 -10.43 -9.66 -2.34
CA LYS A 82 -9.84 -9.37 -3.66
C LYS A 82 -8.94 -10.50 -4.17
N LEU A 83 -8.24 -11.17 -3.25
CA LEU A 83 -7.35 -12.28 -3.58
C LEU A 83 -8.06 -13.65 -3.64
N GLY A 84 -9.36 -13.71 -3.35
CA GLY A 84 -10.18 -14.91 -3.50
C GLY A 84 -9.83 -16.04 -2.53
N GLY A 85 -9.46 -15.73 -1.28
CA GLY A 85 -9.06 -16.71 -0.29
C GLY A 85 -9.78 -16.62 1.05
N ASP A 86 -9.57 -17.63 1.87
CA ASP A 86 -10.05 -17.69 3.24
C ASP A 86 -9.21 -16.77 4.13
N ILE A 87 -9.85 -16.07 5.08
CA ILE A 87 -9.19 -15.14 6.03
C ILE A 87 -8.17 -15.86 6.91
N SER A 88 -8.26 -17.19 7.00
CA SER A 88 -7.34 -18.03 7.80
C SER A 88 -6.00 -18.33 7.13
N ASP A 89 -5.78 -17.91 5.87
CA ASP A 89 -4.54 -18.16 5.16
C ASP A 89 -3.46 -17.13 5.57
N GLN A 90 -2.47 -17.57 6.34
CA GLN A 90 -1.37 -16.75 6.87
C GLN A 90 -0.54 -16.02 5.78
N ASN A 91 -0.59 -16.50 4.53
CA ASN A 91 0.07 -15.84 3.40
C ASN A 91 -0.66 -14.57 2.91
N LYS A 92 -1.82 -14.25 3.50
CA LYS A 92 -2.65 -13.07 3.19
C LYS A 92 -2.69 -12.07 4.33
N ASP A 93 -1.77 -12.19 5.29
CA ASP A 93 -1.67 -11.25 6.39
C ASP A 93 -1.32 -9.85 5.90
N VAL A 94 -2.15 -8.90 6.31
CA VAL A 94 -1.86 -7.48 6.18
C VAL A 94 -0.85 -7.12 7.26
N TRP A 95 0.34 -6.75 6.84
CA TRP A 95 1.42 -6.38 7.73
C TRP A 95 1.58 -4.85 7.78
N ILE A 96 1.62 -4.33 9.00
CA ILE A 96 1.92 -2.93 9.28
C ILE A 96 3.15 -2.83 10.18
N TYR A 97 3.97 -1.82 9.96
CA TYR A 97 5.13 -1.58 10.81
C TYR A 97 4.67 -1.07 12.20
N GLN A 98 4.91 -1.85 13.26
CA GLN A 98 4.40 -1.57 14.60
C GLN A 98 4.74 -0.16 15.11
N PRO A 99 5.98 0.37 14.95
CA PRO A 99 6.29 1.74 15.34
C PRO A 99 5.43 2.79 14.65
N GLU A 100 5.10 2.63 13.36
CA GLU A 100 4.21 3.53 12.62
C GLU A 100 2.78 3.51 13.19
N PHE A 101 2.31 2.33 13.57
CA PHE A 101 1.01 2.16 14.22
C PHE A 101 0.95 2.87 15.58
N ASP A 102 1.99 2.70 16.40
CA ASP A 102 2.07 3.31 17.75
C ASP A 102 2.26 4.84 17.67
N GLU A 103 3.05 5.32 16.72
CA GLU A 103 3.21 6.77 16.45
C GLU A 103 1.89 7.39 15.99
N ALA A 104 1.17 6.72 15.10
CA ALA A 104 -0.16 7.13 14.64
C ALA A 104 -1.14 7.25 15.81
N ALA A 105 -1.20 6.23 16.66
CA ALA A 105 -2.07 6.22 17.84
C ALA A 105 -1.72 7.37 18.80
N LYS A 106 -0.44 7.58 19.08
CA LYS A 106 0.05 8.66 19.93
C LYS A 106 -0.26 10.03 19.32
N TYR A 107 -0.05 10.21 18.04
CA TYR A 107 -0.36 11.46 17.34
C TYR A 107 -1.85 11.80 17.49
N ILE A 108 -2.75 10.89 17.17
CA ILE A 108 -4.20 11.09 17.25
C ILE A 108 -4.64 11.35 18.70
N SER A 109 -4.05 10.65 19.70
CA SER A 109 -4.41 10.82 21.11
C SER A 109 -4.05 12.19 21.68
N THR A 110 -3.03 12.84 21.13
CA THR A 110 -2.53 14.14 21.63
C THR A 110 -3.15 15.34 20.92
N HIS A 111 -3.77 15.17 19.77
CA HIS A 111 -4.30 16.26 18.95
C HIS A 111 -5.83 16.25 18.93
N GLU A 112 -6.42 17.43 18.95
CA GLU A 112 -7.89 17.63 18.85
C GLU A 112 -8.37 17.51 17.41
N GLY A 113 -9.65 17.15 17.25
CA GLY A 113 -10.33 17.06 15.97
C GLY A 113 -10.65 15.63 15.55
N GLU A 114 -11.02 15.46 14.32
CA GLU A 114 -11.24 14.17 13.70
C GLU A 114 -10.17 13.91 12.66
N TYR A 115 -9.77 12.66 12.50
CA TYR A 115 -8.74 12.25 11.57
C TYR A 115 -9.25 11.15 10.66
N VAL A 116 -9.11 11.36 9.35
CA VAL A 116 -9.26 10.30 8.36
C VAL A 116 -7.98 9.47 8.38
N VAL A 117 -8.10 8.21 8.75
CA VAL A 117 -6.99 7.25 8.74
C VAL A 117 -7.21 6.28 7.59
N ARG A 118 -6.18 6.10 6.77
CA ARG A 118 -6.18 5.15 5.65
C ARG A 118 -5.07 4.14 5.82
N ILE A 119 -5.40 2.87 5.62
CA ILE A 119 -4.43 1.81 5.43
C ILE A 119 -4.26 1.63 3.93
N VAL A 120 -3.06 1.85 3.43
CA VAL A 120 -2.75 1.79 2.00
C VAL A 120 -1.70 0.74 1.71
N ALA A 121 -1.74 0.15 0.52
CA ALA A 121 -0.70 -0.77 0.06
C ALA A 121 0.66 -0.04 -0.02
N ALA A 122 1.70 -0.57 0.61
CA ALA A 122 3.04 0.03 0.62
C ALA A 122 3.74 -0.04 -0.75
N GLY A 123 3.37 -1.01 -1.57
CA GLY A 123 3.91 -1.24 -2.91
C GLY A 123 2.89 -1.92 -3.81
N ASN A 124 3.29 -2.20 -5.05
CA ASN A 124 2.52 -3.07 -5.92
C ASN A 124 2.58 -4.50 -5.37
N LEU A 125 1.42 -5.07 -5.11
CA LEU A 125 1.28 -6.40 -4.49
C LEU A 125 0.80 -7.39 -5.52
N ILE A 126 1.46 -8.53 -5.56
CA ILE A 126 1.18 -9.64 -6.45
C ILE A 126 0.41 -10.71 -5.67
N GLN A 127 -0.43 -11.45 -6.35
CA GLN A 127 -1.16 -12.55 -5.74
C GLN A 127 -0.21 -13.58 -5.09
N GLY A 128 -0.38 -13.84 -3.79
CA GLY A 128 0.42 -14.78 -3.00
C GLY A 128 1.53 -14.15 -2.14
N GLU A 129 1.70 -12.83 -2.17
CA GLU A 129 2.61 -12.11 -1.28
C GLU A 129 1.90 -11.58 -0.03
N ALA A 130 2.64 -11.45 1.08
CA ALA A 130 2.17 -10.74 2.26
C ALA A 130 1.94 -9.25 1.93
N VAL A 131 0.83 -8.70 2.39
CA VAL A 131 0.41 -7.34 2.06
C VAL A 131 1.05 -6.35 3.03
N ALA A 132 2.20 -5.80 2.66
CA ALA A 132 2.81 -4.69 3.38
C ALA A 132 1.96 -3.42 3.22
N THR A 133 1.71 -2.72 4.33
CA THR A 133 0.86 -1.52 4.34
C THR A 133 1.51 -0.38 5.09
N ASN A 134 1.09 0.84 4.75
CA ASN A 134 1.42 2.07 5.46
C ASN A 134 0.14 2.72 5.98
N LEU A 135 0.25 3.47 7.08
CA LEU A 135 -0.80 4.36 7.59
C LEU A 135 -0.66 5.75 6.98
N LYS A 136 -1.78 6.31 6.55
CA LYS A 136 -1.87 7.73 6.21
C LYS A 136 -2.92 8.39 7.07
N ILE A 137 -2.56 9.49 7.71
CA ILE A 137 -3.41 10.25 8.63
C ILE A 137 -3.61 11.64 8.05
N PHE A 138 -4.87 12.06 7.94
CA PHE A 138 -5.24 13.37 7.47
C PHE A 138 -6.23 13.99 8.46
N GLN A 139 -6.13 15.28 8.70
CA GLN A 139 -7.15 15.97 9.48
C GLN A 139 -8.47 15.98 8.71
N ASN A 140 -9.56 15.50 9.33
CA ASN A 140 -10.89 15.55 8.76
C ASN A 140 -11.44 16.97 8.85
N LYS A 141 -11.40 17.68 7.72
CA LYS A 141 -11.94 19.04 7.61
C LYS A 141 -12.81 19.16 6.37
N THR A 142 -13.81 20.01 6.44
CA THR A 142 -14.61 20.33 5.25
C THR A 142 -13.73 21.08 4.24
N VAL A 143 -13.53 20.51 3.08
CA VAL A 143 -12.76 21.11 1.98
C VAL A 143 -13.66 21.94 1.11
N TYR A 144 -14.87 21.43 0.82
CA TYR A 144 -15.88 22.12 0.01
C TYR A 144 -17.20 22.23 0.77
N THR A 145 -17.93 23.30 0.49
CA THR A 145 -19.31 23.49 0.92
C THR A 145 -20.30 23.04 -0.16
N ASP A 146 -21.53 22.77 0.24
CA ASP A 146 -22.57 22.37 -0.73
C ASP A 146 -22.77 23.46 -1.80
N GLY A 147 -22.79 23.03 -3.07
CA GLY A 147 -22.90 23.92 -4.23
C GLY A 147 -21.63 24.67 -4.64
N GLN A 148 -20.51 24.46 -3.95
CA GLN A 148 -19.23 25.07 -4.31
C GLN A 148 -18.69 24.52 -5.62
N LEU A 149 -18.31 25.37 -6.55
CA LEU A 149 -17.65 24.98 -7.80
C LEU A 149 -16.22 24.54 -7.51
N ILE A 150 -15.88 23.31 -7.92
CA ILE A 150 -14.53 22.76 -7.78
C ILE A 150 -13.65 23.19 -8.94
N THR A 151 -14.12 22.98 -10.16
CA THR A 151 -13.44 23.39 -11.40
C THR A 151 -14.44 23.40 -12.55
N ASP A 152 -14.09 24.09 -13.61
CA ASP A 152 -14.84 24.10 -14.85
C ASP A 152 -13.92 23.92 -16.06
N GLN A 153 -14.50 23.58 -17.19
CA GLN A 153 -13.78 23.43 -18.45
C GLN A 153 -14.71 23.63 -19.63
N ASN A 154 -14.32 24.50 -20.54
CA ASN A 154 -14.99 24.61 -21.84
C ASN A 154 -14.54 23.43 -22.71
N ILE A 155 -15.50 22.66 -23.21
CA ILE A 155 -15.27 21.47 -23.99
C ILE A 155 -15.92 21.67 -25.37
N THR A 156 -15.14 21.41 -26.42
CA THR A 156 -15.62 21.26 -27.78
C THR A 156 -15.45 19.83 -28.19
N PHE A 157 -16.52 19.13 -28.56
CA PHE A 157 -16.47 17.74 -29.00
C PHE A 157 -17.48 17.51 -30.13
N ASN A 158 -17.25 16.46 -30.93
CA ASN A 158 -18.21 16.04 -31.92
C ASN A 158 -19.34 15.21 -31.24
N PRO A 159 -20.61 15.68 -31.27
CA PRO A 159 -21.71 15.02 -30.59
C PRO A 159 -22.00 13.60 -31.11
N ASP A 160 -21.56 13.28 -32.34
CA ASP A 160 -21.74 11.96 -32.96
C ASP A 160 -20.65 10.95 -32.57
N SER A 161 -19.61 11.38 -31.79
CA SER A 161 -18.49 10.55 -31.37
C SER A 161 -18.57 10.19 -29.88
N THR A 162 -19.13 9.04 -29.57
CA THR A 162 -19.19 8.52 -28.18
C THR A 162 -17.79 8.33 -27.57
N ALA A 163 -16.81 7.93 -28.37
CA ALA A 163 -15.44 7.72 -27.90
C ALA A 163 -14.78 9.04 -27.50
N GLU A 164 -15.00 10.10 -28.28
CA GLU A 164 -14.49 11.46 -27.95
C GLU A 164 -15.15 11.99 -26.70
N LEU A 165 -16.46 11.82 -26.53
CA LEU A 165 -17.18 12.21 -25.33
C LEU A 165 -16.65 11.49 -24.08
N GLN A 166 -16.43 10.18 -24.16
CA GLN A 166 -15.84 9.40 -23.05
C GLN A 166 -14.43 9.89 -22.67
N SER A 167 -13.58 10.14 -23.67
CA SER A 167 -12.23 10.66 -23.46
C SER A 167 -12.25 12.01 -22.75
N VAL A 168 -13.10 12.92 -23.21
CA VAL A 168 -13.27 14.25 -22.64
C VAL A 168 -13.78 14.18 -21.20
N LEU A 169 -14.81 13.37 -20.93
CA LEU A 169 -15.33 13.18 -19.57
C LEU A 169 -14.29 12.59 -18.63
N THR A 170 -13.54 11.60 -19.08
CA THR A 170 -12.47 10.98 -18.28
C THR A 170 -11.38 12.00 -17.95
N SER A 171 -10.98 12.81 -18.92
CA SER A 171 -10.00 13.89 -18.72
C SER A 171 -10.51 14.94 -17.74
N PHE A 172 -11.77 15.35 -17.86
CA PHE A 172 -12.39 16.31 -16.95
C PHE A 172 -12.49 15.77 -15.53
N LEU A 173 -12.94 14.53 -15.34
CA LEU A 173 -12.99 13.89 -14.02
C LEU A 173 -11.60 13.75 -13.39
N SER A 174 -10.58 13.47 -14.19
CA SER A 174 -9.19 13.45 -13.73
C SER A 174 -8.73 14.82 -13.24
N LYS A 175 -9.10 15.90 -13.95
CA LYS A 175 -8.83 17.28 -13.54
C LYS A 175 -9.54 17.64 -12.24
N VAL A 176 -10.83 17.26 -12.09
CA VAL A 176 -11.62 17.48 -10.86
C VAL A 176 -10.94 16.77 -9.68
N ASN A 177 -10.55 15.48 -9.86
CA ASN A 177 -9.87 14.71 -8.83
C ASN A 177 -8.51 15.31 -8.43
N HIS A 178 -7.76 15.79 -9.41
CA HIS A 178 -6.48 16.46 -9.15
C HIS A 178 -6.70 17.75 -8.34
N GLN A 179 -7.62 18.62 -8.76
CA GLN A 179 -7.94 19.86 -8.05
C GLN A 179 -8.43 19.57 -6.62
N ALA A 180 -9.33 18.61 -6.46
CA ALA A 180 -9.83 18.24 -5.14
C ALA A 180 -8.71 17.76 -4.19
N LYS A 181 -7.72 17.04 -4.71
CA LYS A 181 -6.54 16.61 -3.93
C LYS A 181 -5.63 17.77 -3.58
N GLU A 182 -5.38 18.69 -4.50
CA GLU A 182 -4.60 19.92 -4.26
C GLU A 182 -5.26 20.78 -3.17
N ASP A 183 -6.59 20.85 -3.14
CA ASP A 183 -7.36 21.58 -2.13
C ASP A 183 -7.43 20.83 -0.78
N GLY A 184 -6.90 19.62 -0.71
CA GLY A 184 -6.77 18.82 0.52
C GLY A 184 -7.88 17.79 0.73
N MET A 185 -8.65 17.44 -0.30
CA MET A 185 -9.57 16.31 -0.26
C MET A 185 -8.77 14.98 -0.31
N VAL A 186 -9.01 14.11 0.64
CA VAL A 186 -8.28 12.84 0.81
C VAL A 186 -9.16 11.64 0.48
#